data_511ee73c53badb08055ca42090d2bbfb
#
_entry.id   511ee73c53badb08055ca42090d2bbfb
#
_cell.length_a   1.000
_cell.length_b   1.000
_cell.length_c   1.000
_cell.angle_alpha   90.00
_cell.angle_beta   90.00
_cell.angle_gamma   90.00
#
_symmetry.space_group_name_H-M   'P 1'
#
loop_
_entity.id
_entity.type
_entity.pdbx_description
1 polymer ?
#
loop_
_entity_poly.entity_id
_entity_poly.type
_entity_poly.pdbx_seq_one_letter_code
_entity_poly.pdbx_strand_id
1 'polypeptide(L)'
;MHQRIFDMALAAVFVVMMGSALAAQESGSPFPFDTKRSPTIGHRGVVATSQPLAALAGLDILKKGGNAIDAAVATAAVLTVVEPHSTALGGDMFAMVYLESEKKLVGLNGSGRSAYGMTLDDLKMRLDEQGMDRIGGIY
;
A
#
# COMPACT_ATOMS: atom_id res chain seq x y z
N MET A 1 -48.29 32.94 26.93
CA MET A 1 -47.52 33.40 25.72
C MET A 1 -46.05 33.02 25.80
N HIS A 2 -45.38 33.11 26.96
CA HIS A 2 -43.95 32.74 27.10
C HIS A 2 -43.65 31.26 26.91
N GLN A 3 -44.51 30.33 27.38
CA GLN A 3 -44.31 28.89 27.24
C GLN A 3 -44.23 28.44 25.78
N ARG A 4 -45.12 28.97 24.93
CA ARG A 4 -45.13 28.61 23.48
C ARG A 4 -43.90 29.11 22.73
N ILE A 5 -43.32 30.25 23.14
CA ILE A 5 -42.09 30.77 22.53
C ILE A 5 -40.88 29.90 22.94
N PHE A 6 -40.87 29.40 24.17
CA PHE A 6 -39.82 28.54 24.68
C PHE A 6 -39.83 27.16 23.96
N ASP A 7 -41.05 26.59 23.80
CA ASP A 7 -41.22 25.30 23.08
C ASP A 7 -40.85 25.41 21.62
N MET A 8 -41.19 26.51 20.95
CA MET A 8 -40.76 26.76 19.56
C MET A 8 -39.25 26.96 19.43
N ALA A 9 -38.61 27.65 20.36
CA ALA A 9 -37.18 27.83 20.38
C ALA A 9 -36.44 26.49 20.60
N LEU A 10 -36.95 25.64 21.51
CA LEU A 10 -36.40 24.31 21.77
C LEU A 10 -36.53 23.38 20.55
N ALA A 11 -37.67 23.44 19.86
CA ALA A 11 -37.88 22.65 18.62
C ALA A 11 -36.98 23.12 17.49
N ALA A 12 -36.74 24.42 17.36
CA ALA A 12 -35.83 24.96 16.34
C ALA A 12 -34.37 24.56 16.61
N VAL A 13 -33.93 24.53 17.85
CA VAL A 13 -32.58 24.04 18.22
C VAL A 13 -32.42 22.56 17.93
N PHE A 14 -33.48 21.76 18.15
CA PHE A 14 -33.44 20.32 17.87
C PHE A 14 -33.38 20.02 16.37
N VAL A 15 -34.09 20.77 15.54
CA VAL A 15 -34.05 20.66 14.06
C VAL A 15 -32.68 21.07 13.52
N VAL A 16 -32.07 22.12 14.06
CA VAL A 16 -30.71 22.54 13.67
C VAL A 16 -29.66 21.51 14.09
N MET A 17 -29.77 20.90 15.26
CA MET A 17 -28.87 19.83 15.71
C MET A 17 -29.04 18.55 14.89
N MET A 18 -30.25 18.17 14.50
CA MET A 18 -30.46 17.02 13.60
C MET A 18 -29.96 17.28 12.17
N GLY A 19 -30.09 18.50 11.67
CA GLY A 19 -29.56 18.88 10.34
C GLY A 19 -28.04 18.81 10.28
N SER A 20 -27.33 19.19 11.33
CA SER A 20 -25.87 19.09 11.37
C SER A 20 -25.36 17.64 11.52
N ALA A 21 -26.14 16.75 12.14
CA ALA A 21 -25.80 15.34 12.24
C ALA A 21 -25.96 14.58 10.89
N LEU A 22 -26.93 14.99 10.05
CA LEU A 22 -27.08 14.41 8.70
C LEU A 22 -25.99 14.93 7.72
N ALA A 23 -25.51 16.16 7.87
CA ALA A 23 -24.45 16.71 7.03
C ALA A 23 -23.06 16.11 7.30
N ALA A 24 -22.87 15.44 8.43
CA ALA A 24 -21.60 14.82 8.81
C ALA A 24 -21.40 13.41 8.21
N GLN A 25 -22.35 12.88 7.44
CA GLN A 25 -22.34 11.50 6.93
C GLN A 25 -21.92 11.37 5.46
N GLU A 26 -21.54 12.46 4.81
CA GLU A 26 -20.81 12.41 3.55
C GLU A 26 -19.30 12.47 3.78
N SER A 27 -18.76 11.54 4.56
CA SER A 27 -17.34 11.23 4.46
C SER A 27 -17.14 10.41 3.18
N GLY A 28 -17.07 11.09 2.05
CA GLY A 28 -16.54 10.52 0.83
C GLY A 28 -15.22 9.86 1.15
N SER A 29 -14.98 8.66 0.64
CA SER A 29 -13.71 7.96 0.79
C SER A 29 -12.58 8.96 0.55
N PRO A 30 -11.57 9.06 1.45
CA PRO A 30 -10.43 9.96 1.23
C PRO A 30 -9.60 9.57 -0.01
N PHE A 31 -9.95 8.46 -0.65
CA PHE A 31 -9.32 7.98 -1.87
C PHE A 31 -10.22 8.26 -3.07
N PRO A 32 -9.72 8.96 -4.11
CA PRO A 32 -10.49 9.33 -5.31
C PRO A 32 -10.85 8.13 -6.20
N PHE A 33 -10.48 6.90 -5.79
CA PHE A 33 -10.73 5.68 -6.54
C PHE A 33 -11.78 4.81 -5.83
N ASP A 34 -13.03 4.97 -6.26
CA ASP A 34 -14.07 3.98 -5.95
C ASP A 34 -13.90 2.81 -6.93
N THR A 35 -13.17 1.80 -6.53
CA THR A 35 -12.85 0.65 -7.38
C THR A 35 -14.05 -0.24 -7.68
N LYS A 36 -15.21 -0.03 -7.04
CA LYS A 36 -16.47 -0.81 -7.22
C LYS A 36 -16.27 -2.34 -7.30
N ARG A 37 -15.10 -2.83 -6.86
CA ARG A 37 -14.79 -4.26 -6.84
C ARG A 37 -15.12 -4.83 -5.48
N SER A 38 -15.87 -5.92 -5.48
CA SER A 38 -16.13 -6.68 -4.24
C SER A 38 -14.82 -7.25 -3.69
N PRO A 39 -14.64 -7.27 -2.35
CA PRO A 39 -13.51 -7.96 -1.73
C PRO A 39 -13.45 -9.42 -2.17
N THR A 40 -12.26 -9.88 -2.51
CA THR A 40 -12.01 -11.30 -2.83
C THR A 40 -11.54 -12.02 -1.58
N ILE A 41 -12.24 -13.09 -1.21
CA ILE A 41 -11.94 -13.90 -0.03
C ILE A 41 -11.36 -15.23 -0.48
N GLY A 42 -10.17 -15.58 0.01
CA GLY A 42 -9.54 -16.88 -0.22
C GLY A 42 -9.55 -17.73 1.05
N HIS A 43 -10.08 -18.94 0.99
CA HIS A 43 -10.14 -19.84 2.15
C HIS A 43 -8.78 -20.49 2.51
N ARG A 44 -7.90 -20.69 1.55
CA ARG A 44 -6.60 -21.39 1.72
C ARG A 44 -5.39 -20.53 1.44
N GLY A 45 -5.57 -19.38 0.84
CA GLY A 45 -4.52 -18.43 0.52
C GLY A 45 -4.99 -17.43 -0.51
N VAL A 46 -4.27 -16.31 -0.55
CA VAL A 46 -4.51 -15.21 -1.50
C VAL A 46 -3.16 -14.73 -2.01
N VAL A 47 -3.10 -14.40 -3.29
CA VAL A 47 -1.97 -13.70 -3.90
C VAL A 47 -2.50 -12.37 -4.45
N ALA A 48 -1.92 -11.27 -4.01
CA ALA A 48 -2.28 -9.93 -4.47
C ALA A 48 -1.03 -9.22 -4.97
N THR A 49 -1.09 -8.67 -6.18
CA THR A 49 -0.02 -7.92 -6.81
C THR A 49 -0.61 -7.00 -7.89
N SER A 50 0.18 -6.06 -8.38
CA SER A 50 -0.21 -5.12 -9.45
C SER A 50 -0.56 -5.79 -10.78
N GLN A 51 0.03 -6.98 -11.06
CA GLN A 51 -0.06 -7.62 -12.37
C GLN A 51 -0.74 -9.00 -12.28
N PRO A 52 -1.88 -9.22 -12.99
CA PRO A 52 -2.63 -10.48 -12.91
C PRO A 52 -1.85 -11.73 -13.28
N LEU A 53 -0.93 -11.66 -14.27
CA LEU A 53 -0.10 -12.80 -14.67
C LEU A 53 0.83 -13.23 -13.53
N ALA A 54 1.39 -12.29 -12.80
CA ALA A 54 2.21 -12.56 -11.62
C ALA A 54 1.38 -13.16 -10.49
N ALA A 55 0.14 -12.67 -10.27
CA ALA A 55 -0.78 -13.25 -9.28
C ALA A 55 -1.10 -14.72 -9.61
N LEU A 56 -1.35 -15.04 -10.88
CA LEU A 56 -1.60 -16.40 -11.32
C LEU A 56 -0.42 -17.33 -11.05
N ALA A 57 0.82 -16.88 -11.31
CA ALA A 57 2.03 -17.67 -11.03
C ALA A 57 2.13 -18.02 -9.54
N GLY A 58 1.95 -17.05 -8.66
CA GLY A 58 1.95 -17.30 -7.22
C GLY A 58 0.82 -18.23 -6.77
N LEU A 59 -0.38 -18.05 -7.33
CA LEU A 59 -1.53 -18.91 -7.05
C LEU A 59 -1.28 -20.37 -7.49
N ASP A 60 -0.62 -20.58 -8.62
CA ASP A 60 -0.28 -21.93 -9.10
C ASP A 60 0.73 -22.62 -8.19
N ILE A 61 1.66 -21.90 -7.61
CA ILE A 61 2.57 -22.43 -6.59
C ILE A 61 1.78 -22.88 -5.35
N LEU A 62 0.85 -22.04 -4.85
CA LEU A 62 0.00 -22.41 -3.71
C LEU A 62 -0.84 -23.65 -4.02
N LYS A 63 -1.43 -23.75 -5.21
CA LYS A 63 -2.20 -24.93 -5.64
C LYS A 63 -1.37 -26.21 -5.70
N LYS A 64 -0.09 -26.12 -6.04
CA LYS A 64 0.87 -27.24 -6.07
C LYS A 64 1.39 -27.61 -4.67
N GLY A 65 0.96 -26.94 -3.63
CA GLY A 65 1.36 -27.21 -2.23
C GLY A 65 2.57 -26.40 -1.75
N GLY A 66 3.02 -25.43 -2.52
CA GLY A 66 4.04 -24.47 -2.09
C GLY A 66 3.52 -23.56 -0.98
N ASN A 67 4.42 -23.00 -0.21
CA ASN A 67 4.09 -22.06 0.88
C ASN A 67 3.99 -20.60 0.35
N ALA A 68 3.67 -19.68 1.25
CA ALA A 68 3.51 -18.26 0.90
C ALA A 68 4.81 -17.62 0.38
N ILE A 69 5.98 -18.05 0.86
CA ILE A 69 7.28 -17.56 0.42
C ILE A 69 7.57 -18.04 -0.99
N ASP A 70 7.33 -19.33 -1.28
CA ASP A 70 7.47 -19.89 -2.62
C ASP A 70 6.60 -19.14 -3.63
N ALA A 71 5.34 -18.86 -3.24
CA ALA A 71 4.40 -18.09 -4.06
C ALA A 71 4.87 -16.65 -4.29
N ALA A 72 5.39 -15.99 -3.25
CA ALA A 72 5.92 -14.63 -3.35
C ALA A 72 7.13 -14.56 -4.29
N VAL A 73 8.05 -15.52 -4.21
CA VAL A 73 9.23 -15.61 -5.10
C VAL A 73 8.81 -15.82 -6.54
N ALA A 74 7.86 -16.74 -6.80
CA ALA A 74 7.35 -16.98 -8.15
C ALA A 74 6.64 -15.74 -8.73
N THR A 75 5.84 -15.06 -7.90
CA THR A 75 5.17 -13.80 -8.26
C THR A 75 6.20 -12.73 -8.63
N ALA A 76 7.21 -12.52 -7.78
CA ALA A 76 8.27 -11.56 -8.02
C ALA A 76 9.06 -11.87 -9.30
N ALA A 77 9.38 -13.14 -9.57
CA ALA A 77 10.07 -13.55 -10.79
C ALA A 77 9.27 -13.20 -12.06
N VAL A 78 7.96 -13.41 -12.06
CA VAL A 78 7.10 -13.03 -13.20
C VAL A 78 6.99 -11.51 -13.33
N LEU A 79 6.93 -10.76 -12.23
CA LEU A 79 6.92 -9.29 -12.26
C LEU A 79 8.14 -8.72 -12.97
N THR A 80 9.30 -9.34 -12.87
CA THR A 80 10.51 -8.86 -13.60
C THR A 80 10.34 -8.82 -15.11
N VAL A 81 9.40 -9.62 -15.65
CA VAL A 81 9.11 -9.69 -17.07
C VAL A 81 7.92 -8.83 -17.46
N VAL A 82 6.85 -8.86 -16.65
CA VAL A 82 5.59 -8.19 -16.99
C VAL A 82 5.48 -6.76 -16.48
N GLU A 83 6.37 -6.37 -15.55
CA GLU A 83 6.43 -5.04 -14.95
C GLU A 83 7.90 -4.61 -14.73
N PRO A 84 8.74 -4.63 -15.78
CA PRO A 84 10.20 -4.48 -15.67
C PRO A 84 10.64 -3.08 -15.19
N HIS A 85 9.75 -2.09 -15.24
CA HIS A 85 10.02 -0.74 -14.76
C HIS A 85 9.93 -0.61 -13.22
N SER A 86 9.26 -1.56 -12.55
CA SER A 86 9.03 -1.52 -11.09
C SER A 86 9.86 -2.55 -10.33
N THR A 87 10.28 -3.63 -10.99
CA THR A 87 10.99 -4.71 -10.33
C THR A 87 11.98 -5.40 -11.27
N ALA A 88 13.11 -5.84 -10.72
CA ALA A 88 14.15 -6.55 -11.47
C ALA A 88 14.89 -7.55 -10.58
N LEU A 89 15.58 -8.52 -11.20
CA LEU A 89 16.52 -9.38 -10.50
C LEU A 89 17.67 -8.54 -9.93
N GLY A 90 17.91 -8.68 -8.64
CA GLY A 90 18.92 -7.87 -7.92
C GLY A 90 18.47 -6.47 -7.55
N GLY A 91 17.18 -6.14 -7.73
CA GLY A 91 16.58 -4.89 -7.23
C GLY A 91 16.35 -4.91 -5.73
N ASP A 92 15.85 -3.80 -5.22
CA ASP A 92 15.54 -3.62 -3.82
C ASP A 92 14.38 -4.51 -3.38
N MET A 93 14.42 -5.00 -2.13
CA MET A 93 13.34 -5.78 -1.57
C MET A 93 13.16 -5.50 -0.08
N PHE A 94 11.90 -5.33 0.32
CA PHE A 94 11.49 -5.36 1.72
C PHE A 94 10.48 -6.48 1.90
N ALA A 95 10.63 -7.26 2.97
CA ALA A 95 9.70 -8.34 3.26
C ALA A 95 9.35 -8.40 4.73
N MET A 96 8.10 -8.78 5.01
CA MET A 96 7.63 -9.20 6.34
C MET A 96 7.00 -10.57 6.20
N VAL A 97 7.51 -11.53 6.96
CA VAL A 97 7.09 -12.94 6.92
C VAL A 97 6.69 -13.37 8.32
N TYR A 98 5.47 -13.87 8.46
CA TYR A 98 5.04 -14.51 9.69
C TYR A 98 5.22 -16.03 9.59
N LEU A 99 6.02 -16.56 10.50
CA LEU A 99 6.29 -17.99 10.61
C LEU A 99 5.37 -18.60 11.66
N GLU A 100 4.32 -19.29 11.21
CA GLU A 100 3.30 -19.87 12.10
C GLU A 100 3.89 -20.92 13.06
N SER A 101 4.85 -21.74 12.62
CA SER A 101 5.52 -22.74 13.43
C SER A 101 6.30 -22.17 14.61
N GLU A 102 6.84 -20.96 14.46
CA GLU A 102 7.65 -20.27 15.47
C GLU A 102 6.87 -19.14 16.16
N LYS A 103 5.65 -18.85 15.71
CA LYS A 103 4.85 -17.67 16.13
C LYS A 103 5.65 -16.37 16.05
N LYS A 104 6.45 -16.25 15.00
CA LYS A 104 7.43 -15.16 14.85
C LYS A 104 7.22 -14.38 13.58
N LEU A 105 7.28 -13.05 13.70
CA LEU A 105 7.34 -12.14 12.57
C LEU A 105 8.81 -11.83 12.27
N VAL A 106 9.22 -12.04 11.01
CA VAL A 106 10.58 -11.75 10.52
C VAL A 106 10.50 -10.66 9.48
N GLY A 107 11.31 -9.62 9.66
CA GLY A 107 11.47 -8.53 8.68
C GLY A 107 12.80 -8.69 7.94
N LEU A 108 12.77 -8.39 6.64
CA LEU A 108 13.95 -8.30 5.79
C LEU A 108 14.02 -6.92 5.16
N ASN A 109 15.18 -6.27 5.30
CA ASN A 109 15.54 -5.08 4.54
C ASN A 109 16.63 -5.47 3.54
N GLY A 110 16.27 -5.56 2.28
CA GLY A 110 17.13 -5.90 1.15
C GLY A 110 17.28 -4.73 0.17
N SER A 111 17.31 -3.47 0.67
CA SER A 111 17.46 -2.28 -0.18
C SER A 111 18.84 -2.16 -0.85
N GLY A 112 19.74 -3.10 -0.60
CA GLY A 112 21.06 -3.11 -1.21
C GLY A 112 22.03 -2.08 -0.59
N ARG A 113 23.19 -1.95 -1.20
CA ARG A 113 24.24 -1.00 -0.81
C ARG A 113 24.56 -0.10 -1.98
N SER A 114 25.02 1.12 -1.69
CA SER A 114 25.63 1.98 -2.70
C SER A 114 26.87 1.31 -3.31
N ALA A 115 27.23 1.69 -4.53
CA ALA A 115 28.45 1.23 -5.17
C ALA A 115 29.68 1.58 -4.32
N TYR A 116 30.66 0.66 -4.22
CA TYR A 116 31.85 0.86 -3.40
C TYR A 116 32.65 2.11 -3.74
N GLY A 117 32.62 2.54 -5.01
CA GLY A 117 33.32 3.76 -5.46
C GLY A 117 32.52 5.03 -5.29
N MET A 118 31.31 4.97 -4.72
CA MET A 118 30.46 6.15 -4.52
C MET A 118 30.50 6.54 -3.03
N THR A 119 31.31 7.55 -2.72
CA THR A 119 31.35 8.14 -1.39
C THR A 119 30.30 9.26 -1.28
N LEU A 120 29.97 9.66 -0.05
CA LEU A 120 29.07 10.80 0.18
C LEU A 120 29.66 12.11 -0.39
N ASP A 121 30.97 12.26 -0.32
CA ASP A 121 31.65 13.46 -0.80
C ASP A 121 31.66 13.51 -2.34
N ASP A 122 31.90 12.36 -3.02
CA ASP A 122 31.77 12.27 -4.48
C ASP A 122 30.35 12.60 -4.93
N LEU A 123 29.35 12.12 -4.18
CA LEU A 123 27.96 12.39 -4.51
C LEU A 123 27.60 13.86 -4.36
N LYS A 124 28.02 14.48 -3.26
CA LYS A 124 27.81 15.92 -3.03
C LYS A 124 28.47 16.75 -4.13
N MET A 125 29.72 16.46 -4.46
CA MET A 125 30.45 17.18 -5.52
C MET A 125 29.68 17.08 -6.85
N ARG A 126 29.20 15.92 -7.26
CA ARG A 126 28.40 15.73 -8.49
C ARG A 126 27.07 16.48 -8.47
N LEU A 127 26.41 16.54 -7.31
CA LEU A 127 25.17 17.29 -7.15
C LEU A 127 25.43 18.80 -7.27
N ASP A 128 26.50 19.30 -6.63
CA ASP A 128 26.91 20.71 -6.71
C ASP A 128 27.28 21.10 -8.15
N GLU A 129 28.04 20.26 -8.86
CA GLU A 129 28.37 20.46 -10.28
C GLU A 129 27.13 20.54 -11.18
N GLN A 130 26.06 19.83 -10.84
CA GLN A 130 24.81 19.83 -11.60
C GLN A 130 23.79 20.86 -11.08
N GLY A 131 24.12 21.61 -10.04
CA GLY A 131 23.20 22.55 -9.41
C GLY A 131 21.99 21.89 -8.75
N MET A 132 22.14 20.64 -8.31
CA MET A 132 21.09 19.85 -7.67
C MET A 132 21.34 19.73 -6.17
N ASP A 133 20.30 19.83 -5.37
CA ASP A 133 20.32 19.62 -3.92
C ASP A 133 19.98 18.16 -3.51
N ARG A 134 19.49 17.37 -4.46
CA ARG A 134 19.08 15.98 -4.24
C ARG A 134 19.06 15.19 -5.56
N ILE A 135 19.15 13.88 -5.44
CA ILE A 135 18.88 12.96 -6.55
C ILE A 135 17.37 12.90 -6.76
N GLY A 136 16.92 13.29 -7.96
CA GLY A 136 15.53 13.12 -8.36
C GLY A 136 15.18 11.63 -8.53
N GLY A 137 14.06 11.19 -7.98
CA GLY A 137 13.49 9.88 -8.30
C GLY A 137 12.83 9.91 -9.68
N ILE A 138 12.94 8.84 -10.44
CA ILE A 138 12.14 8.62 -11.64
C ILE A 138 10.82 8.00 -11.16
N TYR A 139 9.75 8.79 -11.20
CA TYR A 139 8.37 8.34 -10.94
C TYR A 139 7.52 8.63 -12.16
#